data_edcecdabe97f24baf9bd98343b138f97
#
_entry.id   edcecdabe97f24baf9bd98343b138f97
#
_cell.length_a   1.000
_cell.length_b   1.000
_cell.length_c   1.000
_cell.angle_alpha   90.00
_cell.angle_beta   90.00
_cell.angle_gamma   90.00
#
_symmetry.space_group_name_H-M   'P 1'
#
loop_
_entity.id
_entity.type
_entity.pdbx_description
1 polymer ?
#
loop_
_entity_poly.entity_id
_entity_poly.type
_entity_poly.pdbx_seq_one_letter_code
_entity_poly.pdbx_strand_id
1 'polypeptide(L)'
;MTEEILRRTSDPTRLFSRGSRVMRVVQSTVRVPACAILFAAAALAQGCVSAGNARVSSGENADVAKASINHGTRRDSTESQPAPRAPATPNVVLVYFDDMGWGDMPEFSVADADRPPYTREMLNFARLAREGTAFRRFYTAQPVCSASRAALLTGCYPNRVGISGALFPDANVGIAAEERTLAEMLRAQGYATLIAGKWHLGHLPEFNPIYHGFDEYVGIPYSNDMWKPRFPNRAFPELPLMHGLEVSGFVRNLNDQAALTALCTARTVDFIERNGQAGRPFFAYLAHPQPHTPLAVSPEFSPQTRRELYGAVMRELDASLGAVLDALDRVGVADDTIVLVASDNGPWLSFGTDAGSTGGLREGKGTTFEGGVRVPCLLRWPNEVPSGAVSEVPWMTIDVFATLAEVVGAPPASVDRRIDGRDARKIWRSDPSAQPTQETFLFYYHDNRLEAVMEGDWKLCLPHRSRTLDGKPGGVDGRETPYVERDVPLALYNLALDPRESRDVAAAHPEVVARLMKAVLRAREDLGDANVGAKGAHRRAAGRVRPPAQPSPAQS
;
A
#
# COMPACT_ATOMS: atom_id res chain seq x y z
N MET A 1 56.12 -24.40 17.28
CA MET A 1 56.79 -23.13 16.92
C MET A 1 55.64 -22.12 16.92
N THR A 2 55.14 -21.77 18.10
CA THR A 2 55.66 -20.72 18.99
C THR A 2 55.39 -19.37 18.39
N GLU A 3 54.29 -18.74 18.92
CA GLU A 3 54.42 -17.54 19.77
C GLU A 3 55.58 -16.64 19.36
N GLU A 4 55.23 -15.47 18.92
CA GLU A 4 55.90 -14.19 19.08
C GLU A 4 55.36 -13.24 17.98
N ILE A 5 54.52 -12.31 18.33
CA ILE A 5 54.74 -10.87 18.50
C ILE A 5 53.48 -10.22 19.05
N LEU A 6 53.40 -10.20 20.37
CA LEU A 6 52.67 -9.20 21.14
C LEU A 6 53.70 -8.24 21.70
N ARG A 7 53.42 -6.93 21.64
CA ARG A 7 53.98 -5.79 22.38
C ARG A 7 54.73 -4.76 21.54
N ARG A 8 54.09 -3.63 21.46
CA ARG A 8 54.56 -2.25 21.81
C ARG A 8 53.39 -1.31 21.55
N THR A 9 52.59 -0.93 22.57
CA THR A 9 52.73 0.17 23.58
C THR A 9 52.62 1.55 22.97
N SER A 10 51.43 2.18 23.25
CA SER A 10 51.20 3.31 24.16
C SER A 10 52.04 4.55 23.92
N ASP A 11 51.51 5.70 23.61
CA ASP A 11 50.96 6.72 24.50
C ASP A 11 50.68 8.05 23.69
N PRO A 12 49.75 8.86 24.08
CA PRO A 12 49.37 10.09 23.38
C PRO A 12 50.03 11.31 24.06
N THR A 13 50.05 12.43 23.38
CA THR A 13 50.36 13.81 23.81
C THR A 13 51.62 14.41 23.23
N ARG A 14 51.40 15.46 22.42
CA ARG A 14 52.02 16.80 22.38
C ARG A 14 51.69 17.47 21.06
N LEU A 15 50.86 18.47 21.02
CA LEU A 15 50.97 19.90 21.38
C LEU A 15 51.63 20.81 20.31
N PHE A 16 50.83 21.77 19.85
CA PHE A 16 51.18 23.16 19.38
C PHE A 16 51.86 23.29 18.01
N SER A 17 51.59 24.24 17.17
CA SER A 17 50.90 25.53 17.16
C SER A 17 50.98 26.19 15.78
N ARG A 18 50.02 27.11 15.51
CA ARG A 18 50.14 28.33 14.69
C ARG A 18 49.99 28.25 13.16
N GLY A 19 49.01 29.03 12.69
CA GLY A 19 48.98 29.56 11.35
C GLY A 19 47.61 30.14 10.93
N SER A 20 47.18 31.22 11.53
CA SER A 20 46.03 32.02 11.10
C SER A 20 46.29 32.60 9.72
N ARG A 21 45.40 32.37 8.73
CA ARG A 21 45.20 33.29 7.59
C ARG A 21 43.70 33.49 7.39
N VAL A 22 43.25 34.68 7.73
CA VAL A 22 41.93 35.21 7.40
C VAL A 22 41.86 35.43 5.92
N MET A 23 40.90 34.80 5.28
CA MET A 23 40.51 35.10 3.90
C MET A 23 39.09 35.67 3.92
N ARG A 24 38.98 36.98 3.67
CA ARG A 24 37.74 37.69 3.44
C ARG A 24 37.10 37.13 2.15
N VAL A 25 35.90 36.57 2.24
CA VAL A 25 35.04 36.31 1.09
C VAL A 25 34.05 37.46 0.97
N VAL A 26 34.12 38.11 -0.17
CA VAL A 26 33.23 39.18 -0.62
C VAL A 26 31.84 38.55 -0.90
N GLN A 27 30.82 39.04 -0.20
CA GLN A 27 29.41 38.74 -0.51
C GLN A 27 29.03 39.51 -1.79
N SER A 28 28.79 38.80 -2.86
CA SER A 28 28.04 39.30 -4.01
C SER A 28 26.61 38.83 -3.94
N THR A 29 25.74 39.74 -3.64
CA THR A 29 24.28 39.57 -3.68
C THR A 29 23.80 39.49 -5.12
N VAL A 30 23.42 38.31 -5.56
CA VAL A 30 22.59 38.13 -6.76
C VAL A 30 21.15 37.96 -6.33
N ARG A 31 20.34 38.98 -6.64
CA ARG A 31 18.87 38.92 -6.52
C ARG A 31 18.31 38.08 -7.65
N VAL A 32 17.61 37.01 -7.31
CA VAL A 32 16.75 36.27 -8.25
C VAL A 32 15.31 36.63 -7.90
N PRO A 33 14.45 36.99 -8.87
CA PRO A 33 13.07 37.36 -8.59
C PRO A 33 12.22 36.15 -8.22
N ALA A 34 11.49 36.27 -7.11
CA ALA A 34 10.48 35.33 -6.67
C ALA A 34 9.29 35.35 -7.65
N CYS A 35 9.03 34.23 -8.29
CA CYS A 35 7.80 34.00 -9.01
C CYS A 35 6.73 33.59 -7.99
N ALA A 36 5.86 34.53 -7.62
CA ALA A 36 4.74 34.30 -6.75
C ALA A 36 3.66 33.51 -7.51
N ILE A 37 3.38 32.29 -7.07
CA ILE A 37 2.18 31.56 -7.46
C ILE A 37 1.06 31.98 -6.52
N LEU A 38 0.13 32.78 -7.04
CA LEU A 38 -1.09 33.16 -6.34
C LEU A 38 -2.03 31.94 -6.25
N PHE A 39 -2.29 31.50 -5.04
CA PHE A 39 -3.48 30.70 -4.72
C PHE A 39 -4.65 31.64 -4.50
N ALA A 40 -5.64 31.61 -5.37
CA ALA A 40 -6.92 32.28 -5.17
C ALA A 40 -7.78 31.44 -4.22
N ALA A 41 -7.87 31.86 -2.96
CA ALA A 41 -8.89 31.38 -2.04
C ALA A 41 -10.17 32.19 -2.25
N ALA A 42 -11.24 31.54 -2.75
CA ALA A 42 -12.57 32.13 -2.81
C ALA A 42 -13.23 32.02 -1.42
N ALA A 43 -13.27 33.13 -0.70
CA ALA A 43 -14.08 33.28 0.50
C ALA A 43 -15.52 33.60 0.09
N LEU A 44 -16.47 32.72 0.43
CA LEU A 44 -17.91 33.02 0.36
C LEU A 44 -18.35 33.69 1.65
N ALA A 45 -18.82 34.94 1.49
CA ALA A 45 -19.31 35.80 2.54
C ALA A 45 -20.64 35.30 3.10
N GLN A 46 -20.75 35.37 4.42
CA GLN A 46 -21.97 35.27 5.20
C GLN A 46 -22.89 36.46 4.92
N GLY A 47 -24.15 36.16 4.54
CA GLY A 47 -25.24 37.12 4.53
C GLY A 47 -26.22 36.83 5.65
N CYS A 48 -26.16 37.64 6.73
CA CYS A 48 -27.23 37.75 7.71
C CYS A 48 -28.41 38.51 7.12
N VAL A 49 -29.63 37.97 7.25
CA VAL A 49 -30.86 38.76 7.22
C VAL A 49 -31.76 38.35 8.40
N SER A 50 -32.19 39.33 9.09
CA SER A 50 -32.89 39.41 10.37
C SER A 50 -34.35 38.93 10.31
N ALA A 51 -34.81 38.59 11.53
CA ALA A 51 -36.14 38.25 11.93
C ALA A 51 -37.20 39.33 11.68
N GLY A 52 -38.40 38.93 11.34
CA GLY A 52 -39.64 39.71 11.39
C GLY A 52 -40.77 38.87 11.94
N ASN A 53 -41.17 39.20 13.18
CA ASN A 53 -42.36 38.68 13.88
C ASN A 53 -43.66 39.26 13.27
N ALA A 54 -44.71 38.47 13.09
CA ALA A 54 -46.08 38.94 13.21
C ALA A 54 -47.03 37.81 13.67
N ARG A 55 -47.87 38.17 14.61
CA ARG A 55 -48.79 37.37 15.41
C ARG A 55 -50.12 37.07 14.71
N VAL A 56 -50.63 35.89 15.00
CA VAL A 56 -51.96 35.48 15.51
C VAL A 56 -53.22 36.20 14.98
N SER A 57 -54.17 35.42 14.45
CA SER A 57 -55.55 35.40 14.99
C SER A 57 -56.35 34.18 14.53
N SER A 58 -57.07 33.64 15.50
CA SER A 58 -58.07 32.58 15.54
C SER A 58 -59.35 32.95 14.81
N GLY A 59 -60.09 31.98 14.33
CA GLY A 59 -61.48 32.10 13.89
C GLY A 59 -62.08 30.81 13.44
N GLU A 60 -63.03 30.33 14.27
CA GLU A 60 -63.88 29.12 14.13
C GLU A 60 -64.93 29.24 13.04
N ASN A 61 -65.45 28.09 12.71
CA ASN A 61 -66.82 27.61 12.45
C ASN A 61 -67.19 27.18 11.04
N ALA A 62 -67.42 25.89 10.95
CA ALA A 62 -68.66 25.14 10.66
C ALA A 62 -69.59 25.65 9.52
N ASP A 63 -69.91 24.86 8.51
CA ASP A 63 -71.10 24.06 8.35
C ASP A 63 -71.22 23.44 6.92
N VAL A 64 -71.52 22.18 6.93
CA VAL A 64 -72.49 21.38 6.17
C VAL A 64 -73.02 21.90 4.80
N ALA A 65 -72.86 21.12 3.73
CA ALA A 65 -73.92 20.47 2.96
C ALA A 65 -73.45 19.77 1.65
N LYS A 66 -73.77 18.48 1.61
CA LYS A 66 -74.36 17.64 0.55
C LYS A 66 -73.94 17.73 -0.91
N ALA A 67 -73.36 16.61 -1.33
CA ALA A 67 -73.72 15.74 -2.46
C ALA A 67 -73.80 16.33 -3.91
N SER A 68 -72.96 15.81 -4.75
CA SER A 68 -73.37 15.29 -6.09
C SER A 68 -72.36 14.31 -6.64
N ILE A 69 -72.87 13.17 -7.02
CA ILE A 69 -72.19 12.06 -7.69
C ILE A 69 -71.85 12.48 -9.10
N ASN A 70 -70.56 12.36 -9.49
CA ASN A 70 -70.24 12.30 -10.91
C ASN A 70 -69.16 11.25 -11.19
N HIS A 71 -69.53 10.27 -12.01
CA HIS A 71 -68.68 9.23 -12.53
C HIS A 71 -67.56 9.84 -13.37
N GLY A 72 -66.33 9.85 -12.83
CA GLY A 72 -65.10 10.15 -13.53
C GLY A 72 -64.21 8.92 -13.58
N THR A 73 -63.98 8.43 -14.76
CA THR A 73 -63.08 7.34 -15.14
C THR A 73 -61.77 7.36 -14.38
N ARG A 74 -61.50 6.30 -13.62
CA ARG A 74 -60.19 5.98 -13.08
C ARG A 74 -59.19 5.84 -14.26
N ARG A 75 -58.31 6.81 -14.41
CA ARG A 75 -57.04 6.58 -15.10
C ARG A 75 -56.15 5.83 -14.10
N ASP A 76 -55.92 4.56 -14.38
CA ASP A 76 -54.83 3.81 -13.78
C ASP A 76 -53.50 4.49 -14.18
N SER A 77 -52.97 5.34 -13.30
CA SER A 77 -51.59 5.71 -13.33
C SER A 77 -50.77 4.54 -12.80
N THR A 78 -50.48 3.57 -13.65
CA THR A 78 -49.34 2.66 -13.44
C THR A 78 -48.09 3.53 -13.46
N GLU A 79 -47.63 3.99 -12.29
CA GLU A 79 -46.25 4.37 -12.12
C GLU A 79 -45.41 3.14 -12.54
N SER A 80 -44.84 3.23 -13.72
CA SER A 80 -43.83 2.28 -14.18
C SER A 80 -42.66 2.36 -13.17
N GLN A 81 -42.54 1.35 -12.34
CA GLN A 81 -41.30 1.16 -11.61
C GLN A 81 -40.15 1.24 -12.61
N PRO A 82 -39.12 2.07 -12.36
CA PRO A 82 -37.98 2.11 -13.24
C PRO A 82 -37.44 0.67 -13.36
N ALA A 83 -37.19 0.24 -14.60
CA ALA A 83 -36.57 -1.07 -14.87
C ALA A 83 -35.33 -1.22 -13.98
N PRO A 84 -35.08 -2.43 -13.42
CA PRO A 84 -33.90 -2.66 -12.63
C PRO A 84 -32.68 -2.21 -13.46
N ARG A 85 -31.97 -1.21 -12.91
CA ARG A 85 -30.73 -0.71 -13.51
C ARG A 85 -29.81 -1.94 -13.68
N ALA A 86 -29.30 -2.16 -14.88
CA ALA A 86 -28.24 -3.16 -15.06
C ALA A 86 -27.18 -2.90 -14.00
N PRO A 87 -26.61 -3.94 -13.34
CA PRO A 87 -25.64 -3.73 -12.29
C PRO A 87 -24.57 -2.78 -12.80
N ALA A 88 -24.50 -1.60 -12.19
CA ALA A 88 -23.54 -0.58 -12.57
C ALA A 88 -22.15 -1.17 -12.33
N THR A 89 -21.30 -1.10 -13.34
CA THR A 89 -19.88 -1.47 -13.22
C THR A 89 -19.25 -0.59 -12.14
N PRO A 90 -18.82 -1.12 -10.99
CA PRO A 90 -18.38 -0.31 -9.86
C PRO A 90 -17.09 0.43 -10.19
N ASN A 91 -16.94 1.65 -9.67
CA ASN A 91 -15.64 2.30 -9.64
C ASN A 91 -14.71 1.57 -8.66
N VAL A 92 -13.40 1.72 -8.83
CA VAL A 92 -12.40 1.11 -7.95
C VAL A 92 -11.41 2.16 -7.47
N VAL A 93 -11.29 2.32 -6.16
CA VAL A 93 -10.26 3.10 -5.50
C VAL A 93 -9.42 2.16 -4.64
N LEU A 94 -8.14 2.08 -4.96
CA LEU A 94 -7.17 1.30 -4.22
C LEU A 94 -6.19 2.25 -3.54
N VAL A 95 -6.25 2.35 -2.22
CA VAL A 95 -5.31 3.13 -1.39
C VAL A 95 -4.29 2.18 -0.80
N TYR A 96 -3.02 2.37 -1.16
CA TYR A 96 -1.95 1.44 -0.80
C TYR A 96 -0.80 2.18 -0.15
N PHE A 97 -0.49 1.82 1.08
CA PHE A 97 0.55 2.45 1.89
C PHE A 97 1.87 1.68 1.78
N ASP A 98 2.96 2.37 2.09
CA ASP A 98 4.33 1.85 2.06
C ASP A 98 4.85 1.69 3.49
N ASP A 99 5.13 0.46 3.92
CA ASP A 99 5.60 0.12 5.27
C ASP A 99 4.60 0.39 6.43
N MET A 100 3.31 0.52 6.16
CA MET A 100 2.31 0.64 7.22
C MET A 100 2.13 -0.72 7.91
N GLY A 101 2.33 -0.76 9.21
CA GLY A 101 2.19 -1.98 9.99
C GLY A 101 0.75 -2.40 10.22
N TRP A 102 0.55 -3.68 10.52
CA TRP A 102 -0.78 -4.23 10.83
C TRP A 102 -1.44 -3.50 12.00
N GLY A 103 -0.65 -3.10 13.02
CA GLY A 103 -1.13 -2.38 14.19
C GLY A 103 -1.30 -0.88 14.02
N ASP A 104 -1.06 -0.31 12.84
CA ASP A 104 -1.15 1.13 12.61
C ASP A 104 -2.57 1.60 12.32
N MET A 105 -3.52 0.69 12.08
CA MET A 105 -4.93 1.02 11.93
C MET A 105 -5.74 0.68 13.20
N PRO A 106 -6.81 1.42 13.50
CA PRO A 106 -7.56 1.29 14.76
C PRO A 106 -8.07 -0.11 15.06
N GLU A 107 -8.44 -0.88 14.04
CA GLU A 107 -9.11 -2.18 14.16
C GLU A 107 -8.14 -3.36 14.30
N PHE A 108 -6.81 -3.12 14.25
CA PHE A 108 -5.81 -4.16 14.11
C PHE A 108 -4.81 -4.17 15.27
N SER A 109 -4.97 -5.08 16.20
CA SER A 109 -4.00 -5.39 17.27
C SER A 109 -4.29 -6.77 17.86
N VAL A 110 -3.26 -7.45 18.37
CA VAL A 110 -3.45 -8.73 19.09
C VAL A 110 -4.08 -8.48 20.45
N ALA A 111 -3.67 -7.39 21.12
CA ALA A 111 -4.25 -6.94 22.38
C ALA A 111 -4.31 -5.40 22.41
N ASP A 112 -5.18 -4.83 23.26
CA ASP A 112 -5.29 -3.38 23.37
C ASP A 112 -3.99 -2.69 23.79
N ALA A 113 -3.15 -3.36 24.56
CA ALA A 113 -1.83 -2.87 24.96
C ALA A 113 -0.86 -2.71 23.78
N ASP A 114 -1.09 -3.42 22.67
CA ASP A 114 -0.26 -3.35 21.46
C ASP A 114 -0.67 -2.20 20.53
N ARG A 115 -1.77 -1.51 20.84
CA ARG A 115 -2.34 -0.45 20.00
C ARG A 115 -1.62 0.89 20.22
N PRO A 116 -1.03 1.49 19.16
CA PRO A 116 -0.39 2.79 19.28
C PRO A 116 -1.40 3.91 19.63
N PRO A 117 -1.02 4.90 20.46
CA PRO A 117 -1.92 5.97 20.86
C PRO A 117 -2.51 6.80 19.70
N TYR A 118 -1.72 7.05 18.64
CA TYR A 118 -2.14 7.85 17.48
C TYR A 118 -3.29 7.22 16.69
N THR A 119 -3.52 5.93 16.79
CA THR A 119 -4.62 5.26 16.08
C THR A 119 -6.00 5.76 16.53
N ARG A 120 -6.10 6.32 17.75
CA ARG A 120 -7.36 6.90 18.27
C ARG A 120 -7.77 8.19 17.56
N GLU A 121 -6.84 8.85 16.88
CA GLU A 121 -7.05 10.10 16.16
C GLU A 121 -7.37 9.88 14.67
N MET A 122 -7.31 8.63 14.20
CA MET A 122 -7.49 8.27 12.79
C MET A 122 -8.97 8.02 12.48
N LEU A 123 -9.71 9.12 12.33
CA LEU A 123 -11.18 9.10 12.25
C LEU A 123 -11.70 8.57 10.91
N ASN A 124 -10.95 8.76 9.81
CA ASN A 124 -11.35 8.32 8.48
C ASN A 124 -11.09 6.82 8.27
N PHE A 125 -10.00 6.26 8.83
CA PHE A 125 -9.83 4.81 8.89
C PHE A 125 -10.94 4.17 9.73
N ALA A 126 -11.27 4.75 10.89
CA ALA A 126 -12.39 4.28 11.72
C ALA A 126 -13.75 4.44 11.00
N ARG A 127 -13.94 5.51 10.21
CA ARG A 127 -15.11 5.66 9.32
C ARG A 127 -15.17 4.52 8.32
N LEU A 128 -14.09 4.27 7.58
CA LEU A 128 -14.04 3.22 6.58
C LEU A 128 -14.31 1.84 7.17
N ALA A 129 -13.78 1.54 8.37
CA ALA A 129 -14.03 0.29 9.08
C ALA A 129 -15.50 0.14 9.50
N ARG A 130 -16.15 1.23 9.93
CA ARG A 130 -17.59 1.21 10.26
C ARG A 130 -18.48 1.06 9.03
N GLU A 131 -18.11 1.64 7.91
CA GLU A 131 -18.86 1.61 6.66
C GLU A 131 -18.56 0.36 5.80
N GLY A 132 -17.54 -0.41 6.14
CA GLY A 132 -17.07 -1.58 5.41
C GLY A 132 -16.71 -2.75 6.31
N THR A 133 -15.81 -3.60 5.84
CA THR A 133 -15.30 -4.78 6.54
C THR A 133 -13.80 -4.66 6.80
N ALA A 134 -13.37 -5.03 8.01
CA ALA A 134 -11.96 -5.18 8.38
C ALA A 134 -11.51 -6.63 8.18
N PHE A 135 -10.50 -6.85 7.34
CA PHE A 135 -9.94 -8.18 7.07
C PHE A 135 -8.67 -8.38 7.89
N ARG A 136 -8.78 -9.06 9.02
CA ARG A 136 -7.67 -9.18 9.97
C ARG A 136 -6.60 -10.18 9.55
N ARG A 137 -6.88 -11.04 8.56
CA ARG A 137 -5.93 -12.02 8.00
C ARG A 137 -5.72 -11.80 6.50
N PHE A 138 -5.35 -10.58 6.15
CA PHE A 138 -4.92 -10.23 4.81
C PHE A 138 -3.39 -10.24 4.73
N TYR A 139 -2.86 -10.89 3.69
CA TYR A 139 -1.43 -11.14 3.56
C TYR A 139 -0.85 -10.53 2.30
N THR A 140 0.38 -10.04 2.40
CA THR A 140 1.19 -9.74 1.21
C THR A 140 1.98 -10.97 0.78
N ALA A 141 2.19 -11.12 -0.53
CA ALA A 141 2.87 -12.29 -1.09
C ALA A 141 4.39 -12.30 -0.82
N GLN A 142 4.98 -11.12 -0.56
CA GLN A 142 6.38 -10.97 -0.17
C GLN A 142 6.52 -9.72 0.70
N PRO A 143 7.28 -9.75 1.80
CA PRO A 143 7.35 -8.66 2.79
C PRO A 143 8.27 -7.51 2.36
N VAL A 144 8.11 -7.03 1.10
CA VAL A 144 8.91 -5.92 0.55
C VAL A 144 8.22 -5.28 -0.65
N CYS A 145 8.36 -3.97 -0.76
CA CYS A 145 7.55 -3.09 -1.60
C CYS A 145 7.45 -3.47 -3.10
N SER A 146 8.55 -3.61 -3.88
CA SER A 146 8.42 -3.93 -5.32
C SER A 146 7.73 -5.26 -5.56
N ALA A 147 8.12 -6.28 -4.79
CA ALA A 147 7.55 -7.61 -4.91
C ALA A 147 6.06 -7.63 -4.56
N SER A 148 5.66 -6.97 -3.46
CA SER A 148 4.26 -6.86 -3.07
C SER A 148 3.42 -6.10 -4.11
N ARG A 149 3.95 -4.99 -4.66
CA ARG A 149 3.26 -4.21 -5.70
C ARG A 149 3.13 -4.99 -7.00
N ALA A 150 4.13 -5.80 -7.38
CA ALA A 150 4.03 -6.74 -8.49
C ALA A 150 2.92 -7.77 -8.25
N ALA A 151 2.84 -8.34 -7.05
CA ALA A 151 1.80 -9.29 -6.68
C ALA A 151 0.39 -8.70 -6.79
N LEU A 152 0.18 -7.51 -6.23
CA LEU A 152 -1.09 -6.79 -6.27
C LEU A 152 -1.55 -6.52 -7.69
N LEU A 153 -0.65 -5.99 -8.54
CA LEU A 153 -1.01 -5.54 -9.87
C LEU A 153 -1.09 -6.66 -10.91
N THR A 154 -0.45 -7.81 -10.69
CA THR A 154 -0.46 -8.92 -11.66
C THR A 154 -1.31 -10.11 -11.23
N GLY A 155 -1.73 -10.18 -9.97
CA GLY A 155 -2.42 -11.34 -9.41
C GLY A 155 -1.53 -12.59 -9.32
N CYS A 156 -0.20 -12.40 -9.29
CA CYS A 156 0.79 -13.48 -9.26
C CYS A 156 1.71 -13.40 -8.05
N TYR A 157 2.21 -14.54 -7.59
CA TYR A 157 3.38 -14.49 -6.72
C TYR A 157 4.51 -13.73 -7.41
N PRO A 158 5.24 -12.83 -6.71
CA PRO A 158 6.23 -11.95 -7.34
C PRO A 158 7.35 -12.72 -8.07
N ASN A 159 7.75 -13.84 -7.51
CA ASN A 159 8.74 -14.73 -8.11
C ASN A 159 8.25 -15.43 -9.40
N ARG A 160 6.93 -15.55 -9.61
CA ARG A 160 6.38 -16.01 -10.89
C ARG A 160 6.66 -15.03 -12.02
N VAL A 161 6.55 -13.72 -11.75
CA VAL A 161 6.78 -12.65 -12.72
C VAL A 161 8.22 -12.10 -12.69
N GLY A 162 9.12 -12.82 -12.02
CA GLY A 162 10.56 -12.53 -12.00
C GLY A 162 10.95 -11.32 -11.14
N ILE A 163 10.03 -10.76 -10.32
CA ILE A 163 10.31 -9.65 -9.41
C ILE A 163 10.36 -10.20 -7.98
N SER A 164 11.55 -10.18 -7.37
CA SER A 164 11.75 -10.60 -5.98
C SER A 164 12.61 -9.57 -5.27
N GLY A 165 12.23 -9.20 -4.05
CA GLY A 165 12.89 -8.13 -3.32
C GLY A 165 12.48 -6.73 -3.80
N ALA A 166 13.26 -5.72 -3.42
CA ALA A 166 13.09 -4.34 -3.86
C ALA A 166 13.92 -4.05 -5.12
N LEU A 167 13.35 -3.33 -6.07
CA LEU A 167 14.06 -2.84 -7.25
C LEU A 167 14.78 -1.52 -6.92
N PHE A 168 16.04 -1.41 -7.32
CA PHE A 168 16.85 -0.21 -7.10
C PHE A 168 16.99 0.61 -8.39
N PRO A 169 17.22 1.94 -8.28
CA PRO A 169 17.32 2.82 -9.46
C PRO A 169 18.64 2.69 -10.23
N ASP A 170 19.52 1.79 -9.85
CA ASP A 170 20.73 1.39 -10.59
C ASP A 170 20.53 0.06 -11.36
N ALA A 171 19.32 -0.54 -11.29
CA ALA A 171 19.01 -1.78 -11.97
C ALA A 171 18.31 -1.54 -13.33
N ASN A 172 18.55 -2.42 -14.30
CA ASN A 172 17.89 -2.42 -15.60
C ASN A 172 16.70 -3.39 -15.67
N VAL A 173 16.03 -3.57 -14.53
CA VAL A 173 14.96 -4.57 -14.33
C VAL A 173 13.66 -3.86 -13.96
N GLY A 174 12.54 -4.36 -14.46
CA GLY A 174 11.19 -3.93 -14.10
C GLY A 174 10.16 -4.98 -14.46
N ILE A 175 8.89 -4.61 -14.39
CA ILE A 175 7.79 -5.46 -14.82
C ILE A 175 7.91 -5.73 -16.33
N ALA A 176 7.72 -7.00 -16.75
CA ALA A 176 7.76 -7.34 -18.16
C ALA A 176 6.52 -6.78 -18.89
N ALA A 177 6.71 -6.29 -20.11
CA ALA A 177 5.65 -5.70 -20.92
C ALA A 177 4.52 -6.69 -21.24
N GLU A 178 4.83 -7.99 -21.18
CA GLU A 178 3.85 -9.05 -21.42
C GLU A 178 3.03 -9.41 -20.16
N GLU A 179 3.38 -8.93 -18.99
CA GLU A 179 2.57 -9.15 -17.77
C GLU A 179 1.35 -8.24 -17.80
N ARG A 180 0.16 -8.85 -17.74
CA ARG A 180 -1.10 -8.10 -17.67
C ARG A 180 -1.29 -7.52 -16.27
N THR A 181 -1.36 -6.22 -16.18
CA THR A 181 -1.63 -5.53 -14.91
C THR A 181 -3.13 -5.38 -14.64
N LEU A 182 -3.47 -5.11 -13.38
CA LEU A 182 -4.82 -4.74 -12.97
C LEU A 182 -5.34 -3.51 -13.73
N ALA A 183 -4.47 -2.52 -13.98
CA ALA A 183 -4.83 -1.32 -14.74
C ALA A 183 -5.14 -1.66 -16.21
N GLU A 184 -4.33 -2.50 -16.87
CA GLU A 184 -4.62 -2.96 -18.23
C GLU A 184 -5.92 -3.75 -18.31
N MET A 185 -6.18 -4.59 -17.32
CA MET A 185 -7.42 -5.37 -17.24
C MET A 185 -8.63 -4.45 -17.14
N LEU A 186 -8.62 -3.48 -16.21
CA LEU A 186 -9.72 -2.55 -16.01
C LEU A 186 -9.87 -1.57 -17.18
N ARG A 187 -8.77 -1.06 -17.75
CA ARG A 187 -8.80 -0.21 -18.95
C ARG A 187 -9.46 -0.92 -20.15
N ALA A 188 -9.19 -2.22 -20.31
CA ALA A 188 -9.85 -3.03 -21.35
C ALA A 188 -11.36 -3.18 -21.13
N GLN A 189 -11.86 -2.95 -19.90
CA GLN A 189 -13.28 -2.88 -19.55
C GLN A 189 -13.86 -1.44 -19.63
N GLY A 190 -13.12 -0.48 -20.20
CA GLY A 190 -13.57 0.90 -20.40
C GLY A 190 -13.30 1.86 -19.24
N TYR A 191 -12.60 1.45 -18.19
CA TYR A 191 -12.24 2.32 -17.09
C TYR A 191 -11.24 3.40 -17.50
N ALA A 192 -11.41 4.60 -16.96
CA ALA A 192 -10.30 5.55 -16.81
C ALA A 192 -9.35 5.05 -15.73
N THR A 193 -8.04 5.23 -15.87
CA THR A 193 -7.08 4.66 -14.94
C THR A 193 -6.02 5.68 -14.51
N LEU A 194 -5.83 5.82 -13.18
CA LEU A 194 -4.83 6.70 -12.57
C LEU A 194 -3.94 5.91 -11.60
N ILE A 195 -2.64 6.18 -11.63
CA ILE A 195 -1.76 5.97 -10.49
C ILE A 195 -1.26 7.32 -9.96
N ALA A 196 -1.45 7.57 -8.67
CA ALA A 196 -0.89 8.69 -7.95
C ALA A 196 0.00 8.18 -6.81
N GLY A 197 1.32 8.40 -6.89
CA GLY A 197 2.29 7.98 -5.87
C GLY A 197 3.42 7.09 -6.38
N LYS A 198 3.83 6.12 -5.56
CA LYS A 198 4.98 5.25 -5.78
C LYS A 198 4.65 4.09 -6.73
N TRP A 199 5.40 3.99 -7.85
CA TRP A 199 5.31 2.88 -8.79
C TRP A 199 6.10 1.63 -8.35
N HIS A 200 7.41 1.74 -8.28
CA HIS A 200 8.39 0.76 -7.83
C HIS A 200 8.44 -0.59 -8.60
N LEU A 201 8.02 -0.61 -9.85
CA LEU A 201 8.12 -1.78 -10.73
C LEU A 201 9.04 -1.58 -11.94
N GLY A 202 10.09 -0.78 -11.74
CA GLY A 202 11.07 -0.38 -12.74
C GLY A 202 11.03 1.13 -12.98
N HIS A 203 12.23 1.74 -13.08
CA HIS A 203 12.37 3.20 -13.16
C HIS A 203 12.74 3.69 -14.57
N LEU A 204 13.19 2.77 -15.43
CA LEU A 204 13.53 3.12 -16.82
C LEU A 204 12.24 3.42 -17.62
N PRO A 205 12.36 4.23 -18.69
CA PRO A 205 11.18 4.65 -19.47
C PRO A 205 10.27 3.51 -19.90
N GLU A 206 10.84 2.36 -20.28
CA GLU A 206 10.12 1.18 -20.76
C GLU A 206 9.20 0.56 -19.70
N PHE A 207 9.46 0.83 -18.41
CA PHE A 207 8.70 0.33 -17.29
C PHE A 207 7.73 1.37 -16.73
N ASN A 208 7.53 2.51 -17.41
CA ASN A 208 6.64 3.57 -16.92
C ASN A 208 5.19 3.05 -16.83
N PRO A 209 4.43 3.39 -15.75
CA PRO A 209 3.04 2.96 -15.56
C PRO A 209 2.12 3.18 -16.75
N ILE A 210 2.37 4.22 -17.56
CA ILE A 210 1.58 4.54 -18.77
C ILE A 210 1.60 3.36 -19.77
N TYR A 211 2.72 2.64 -19.85
CA TYR A 211 2.83 1.45 -20.71
C TYR A 211 2.23 0.17 -20.08
N HIS A 212 1.82 0.28 -18.82
CA HIS A 212 1.22 -0.82 -18.04
C HIS A 212 -0.23 -0.53 -17.63
N GLY A 213 -0.96 0.19 -18.49
CA GLY A 213 -2.41 0.33 -18.41
C GLY A 213 -2.92 1.55 -17.68
N PHE A 214 -2.08 2.43 -17.15
CA PHE A 214 -2.53 3.68 -16.56
C PHE A 214 -2.63 4.79 -17.63
N ASP A 215 -3.77 5.49 -17.66
CA ASP A 215 -3.97 6.66 -18.55
C ASP A 215 -3.24 7.89 -17.97
N GLU A 216 -3.18 8.00 -16.63
CA GLU A 216 -2.54 9.11 -15.91
C GLU A 216 -1.57 8.59 -14.85
N TYR A 217 -0.41 9.26 -14.74
CA TYR A 217 0.58 8.99 -13.71
C TYR A 217 1.11 10.29 -13.11
N VAL A 218 1.09 10.39 -11.78
CA VAL A 218 1.78 11.43 -11.01
C VAL A 218 2.45 10.76 -9.82
N GLY A 219 3.77 10.93 -9.65
CA GLY A 219 4.45 10.33 -8.49
C GLY A 219 5.91 10.03 -8.71
N ILE A 220 6.43 9.06 -7.96
CA ILE A 220 7.84 8.66 -7.96
C ILE A 220 8.03 7.24 -8.50
N PRO A 221 9.03 7.00 -9.37
CA PRO A 221 9.17 5.70 -10.04
C PRO A 221 9.81 4.62 -9.16
N TYR A 222 10.42 4.98 -8.03
CA TYR A 222 11.01 4.07 -7.04
C TYR A 222 10.85 4.63 -5.62
N SER A 223 11.42 3.99 -4.61
CA SER A 223 11.21 4.35 -3.21
C SER A 223 11.82 5.72 -2.85
N ASN A 224 11.12 6.46 -2.01
CA ASN A 224 11.48 7.80 -1.55
C ASN A 224 12.78 7.86 -0.73
N ASP A 225 13.29 6.73 -0.24
CA ASP A 225 14.57 6.62 0.47
C ASP A 225 15.76 6.35 -0.46
N MET A 226 15.52 5.96 -1.72
CA MET A 226 16.56 5.63 -2.69
C MET A 226 17.13 6.89 -3.37
N TRP A 227 17.72 7.78 -2.60
CA TRP A 227 18.30 9.05 -3.03
C TRP A 227 19.69 9.28 -2.41
N LYS A 228 20.46 10.21 -3.00
CA LYS A 228 21.84 10.49 -2.60
C LYS A 228 22.05 10.79 -1.10
N PRO A 229 21.21 11.61 -0.42
CA PRO A 229 21.42 11.89 1.00
C PRO A 229 21.42 10.67 1.90
N ARG A 230 20.61 9.63 1.55
CA ARG A 230 20.57 8.39 2.32
C ARG A 230 21.65 7.39 1.95
N PHE A 231 22.00 7.31 0.67
CA PHE A 231 23.00 6.37 0.15
C PHE A 231 24.15 7.10 -0.55
N PRO A 232 25.00 7.85 0.18
CA PRO A 232 26.01 8.69 -0.40
C PRO A 232 27.07 7.92 -1.23
N ASN A 233 27.24 6.63 -0.92
CA ASN A 233 28.20 5.73 -1.58
C ASN A 233 27.61 5.00 -2.81
N ARG A 234 26.29 5.17 -3.10
CA ARG A 234 25.65 4.59 -4.29
C ARG A 234 25.42 5.67 -5.35
N ALA A 235 25.62 5.30 -6.59
CA ALA A 235 25.39 6.19 -7.74
C ALA A 235 23.89 6.27 -8.09
N PHE A 236 23.03 6.51 -7.09
CA PHE A 236 21.62 6.71 -7.35
C PHE A 236 21.38 8.05 -8.07
N PRO A 237 20.48 8.10 -9.06
CA PRO A 237 20.03 9.34 -9.67
C PRO A 237 19.27 10.20 -8.66
N GLU A 238 19.01 11.46 -8.99
CA GLU A 238 18.03 12.27 -8.26
C GLU A 238 16.66 11.58 -8.36
N LEU A 239 15.86 11.62 -7.28
CA LEU A 239 14.52 11.06 -7.28
C LEU A 239 13.58 11.94 -8.12
N PRO A 240 13.14 11.50 -9.32
CA PRO A 240 12.30 12.32 -10.16
C PRO A 240 10.86 12.30 -9.67
N LEU A 241 10.18 13.44 -9.81
CA LEU A 241 8.74 13.56 -9.74
C LEU A 241 8.20 13.48 -11.18
N MET A 242 7.42 12.46 -11.45
CA MET A 242 6.89 12.16 -12.78
C MET A 242 5.49 12.76 -12.97
N HIS A 243 5.21 13.17 -14.20
CA HIS A 243 3.87 13.47 -14.71
C HIS A 243 3.71 12.79 -16.07
N GLY A 244 2.97 11.69 -16.09
CA GLY A 244 2.94 10.81 -17.27
C GLY A 244 4.33 10.24 -17.59
N LEU A 245 4.81 10.50 -18.78
CA LEU A 245 6.14 10.09 -19.26
C LEU A 245 7.25 11.10 -18.94
N GLU A 246 6.89 12.29 -18.45
CA GLU A 246 7.83 13.40 -18.27
C GLU A 246 8.26 13.57 -16.83
N VAL A 247 9.50 14.02 -16.63
CA VAL A 247 10.00 14.48 -15.33
C VAL A 247 9.54 15.91 -15.12
N SER A 248 8.58 16.12 -14.22
CA SER A 248 8.04 17.44 -13.86
C SER A 248 8.83 18.16 -12.77
N GLY A 249 9.70 17.45 -12.07
CA GLY A 249 10.51 17.98 -10.98
C GLY A 249 11.36 16.90 -10.32
N PHE A 250 11.90 17.20 -9.15
CA PHE A 250 12.69 16.26 -8.36
C PHE A 250 12.40 16.40 -6.86
N VAL A 251 12.48 15.30 -6.16
CA VAL A 251 12.42 15.23 -4.70
C VAL A 251 13.85 15.24 -4.16
N ARG A 252 14.31 16.37 -3.62
CA ARG A 252 15.72 16.59 -3.23
C ARG A 252 15.94 16.73 -1.74
N ASN A 253 14.87 16.95 -0.99
CA ASN A 253 14.92 17.19 0.44
C ASN A 253 13.58 16.78 1.13
N LEU A 254 13.52 16.86 2.45
CA LEU A 254 12.33 16.48 3.20
C LEU A 254 11.13 17.41 2.96
N ASN A 255 11.31 18.66 2.57
CA ASN A 255 10.19 19.55 2.22
C ASN A 255 9.55 19.09 0.90
N ASP A 256 10.36 18.66 -0.08
CA ASP A 256 9.83 18.10 -1.32
C ASP A 256 9.07 16.79 -1.04
N GLN A 257 9.58 15.95 -0.12
CA GLN A 257 8.88 14.73 0.31
C GLN A 257 7.59 15.02 1.04
N ALA A 258 7.55 16.04 1.89
CA ALA A 258 6.37 16.47 2.62
C ALA A 258 5.19 16.85 1.69
N ALA A 259 5.48 17.31 0.48
CA ALA A 259 4.46 17.67 -0.49
C ALA A 259 3.83 16.47 -1.21
N LEU A 260 4.44 15.27 -1.14
CA LEU A 260 4.00 14.12 -1.95
C LEU A 260 2.62 13.60 -1.56
N THR A 261 2.31 13.51 -0.26
CA THR A 261 1.01 13.02 0.22
C THR A 261 -0.11 13.93 -0.27
N ALA A 262 0.02 15.24 -0.08
CA ALA A 262 -0.97 16.22 -0.52
C ALA A 262 -1.13 16.23 -2.06
N LEU A 263 -0.02 16.14 -2.82
CA LEU A 263 -0.04 16.08 -4.27
C LEU A 263 -0.80 14.85 -4.78
N CYS A 264 -0.47 13.66 -4.27
CA CYS A 264 -1.09 12.40 -4.69
C CYS A 264 -2.59 12.40 -4.34
N THR A 265 -2.94 12.90 -3.16
CA THR A 265 -4.34 13.05 -2.72
C THR A 265 -5.11 13.97 -3.64
N ALA A 266 -4.59 15.17 -3.91
CA ALA A 266 -5.27 16.15 -4.77
C ALA A 266 -5.49 15.63 -6.19
N ARG A 267 -4.52 14.91 -6.76
CA ARG A 267 -4.65 14.28 -8.09
C ARG A 267 -5.68 13.17 -8.11
N THR A 268 -5.76 12.38 -7.04
CA THR A 268 -6.76 11.32 -6.91
C THR A 268 -8.16 11.91 -6.77
N VAL A 269 -8.33 12.94 -5.95
CA VAL A 269 -9.61 13.66 -5.78
C VAL A 269 -10.08 14.26 -7.11
N ASP A 270 -9.21 15.03 -7.80
CA ASP A 270 -9.52 15.61 -9.12
C ASP A 270 -9.93 14.54 -10.15
N PHE A 271 -9.22 13.40 -10.17
CA PHE A 271 -9.53 12.29 -11.06
C PHE A 271 -10.90 11.64 -10.76
N ILE A 272 -11.23 11.43 -9.49
CA ILE A 272 -12.52 10.92 -9.04
C ILE A 272 -13.64 11.87 -9.45
N GLU A 273 -13.48 13.17 -9.18
CA GLU A 273 -14.49 14.18 -9.47
C GLU A 273 -14.78 14.31 -10.98
N ARG A 274 -13.73 14.37 -11.81
CA ARG A 274 -13.90 14.47 -13.27
C ARG A 274 -14.60 13.24 -13.86
N ASN A 275 -14.20 12.04 -13.48
CA ASN A 275 -14.76 10.81 -14.03
C ASN A 275 -16.14 10.51 -13.44
N GLY A 276 -16.35 10.75 -12.14
CA GLY A 276 -17.66 10.60 -11.48
C GLY A 276 -18.72 11.51 -12.10
N GLN A 277 -18.41 12.80 -12.32
CA GLN A 277 -19.30 13.74 -13.01
C GLN A 277 -19.57 13.35 -14.47
N ALA A 278 -18.59 12.76 -15.15
CA ALA A 278 -18.74 12.26 -16.52
C ALA A 278 -19.49 10.91 -16.62
N GLY A 279 -19.79 10.26 -15.49
CA GLY A 279 -20.39 8.93 -15.46
C GLY A 279 -19.50 7.84 -16.08
N ARG A 280 -18.18 8.06 -16.12
CA ARG A 280 -17.20 7.11 -16.63
C ARG A 280 -16.67 6.24 -15.50
N PRO A 281 -16.70 4.91 -15.60
CA PRO A 281 -16.09 4.05 -14.59
C PRO A 281 -14.58 4.33 -14.47
N PHE A 282 -14.04 4.30 -13.27
CA PHE A 282 -12.64 4.64 -13.02
C PHE A 282 -11.95 3.69 -12.05
N PHE A 283 -10.65 3.57 -12.24
CA PHE A 283 -9.71 2.92 -11.33
C PHE A 283 -8.66 3.92 -10.89
N ALA A 284 -8.67 4.28 -9.62
CA ALA A 284 -7.66 5.13 -9.00
C ALA A 284 -6.78 4.30 -8.07
N TYR A 285 -5.48 4.21 -8.36
CA TYR A 285 -4.47 3.61 -7.50
C TYR A 285 -3.69 4.72 -6.79
N LEU A 286 -4.12 5.06 -5.56
CA LEU A 286 -3.43 5.98 -4.67
C LEU A 286 -2.35 5.21 -3.91
N ALA A 287 -1.14 5.22 -4.44
CA ALA A 287 0.01 4.48 -3.94
C ALA A 287 0.92 5.40 -3.10
N HIS A 288 0.52 5.68 -1.86
CA HIS A 288 1.27 6.55 -0.98
C HIS A 288 2.71 6.06 -0.76
N PRO A 289 3.74 6.94 -0.85
CA PRO A 289 5.11 6.60 -0.49
C PRO A 289 5.37 6.66 1.02
N GLN A 290 4.40 7.08 1.81
CA GLN A 290 4.41 7.13 3.27
C GLN A 290 3.53 5.99 3.84
N PRO A 291 3.79 5.52 5.09
CA PRO A 291 4.74 6.03 6.09
C PRO A 291 6.18 5.48 5.98
N HIS A 292 6.63 5.08 4.79
CA HIS A 292 8.03 4.67 4.56
C HIS A 292 9.00 5.81 4.87
N THR A 293 10.12 5.49 5.52
CA THR A 293 11.19 6.46 5.81
C THR A 293 11.90 6.92 4.52
N PRO A 294 12.43 8.17 4.49
CA PRO A 294 12.40 9.19 5.52
C PRO A 294 11.01 9.81 5.67
N LEU A 295 10.59 9.98 6.94
CA LEU A 295 9.29 10.56 7.24
C LEU A 295 9.27 12.06 6.97
N ALA A 296 8.21 12.53 6.32
CA ALA A 296 7.94 13.94 6.10
C ALA A 296 6.43 14.19 6.05
N VAL A 297 5.98 15.32 6.55
CA VAL A 297 4.57 15.73 6.58
C VAL A 297 4.41 17.16 6.08
N SER A 298 3.25 17.49 5.57
CA SER A 298 2.85 18.86 5.24
C SER A 298 2.91 19.74 6.49
N PRO A 299 3.17 21.05 6.35
CA PRO A 299 3.30 21.96 7.49
C PRO A 299 2.11 21.96 8.46
N GLU A 300 0.89 21.73 7.97
CA GLU A 300 -0.34 21.66 8.76
C GLU A 300 -0.39 20.45 9.72
N PHE A 301 0.34 19.38 9.42
CA PHE A 301 0.45 18.18 10.25
C PHE A 301 1.74 18.15 11.07
N SER A 302 2.55 19.21 11.04
CA SER A 302 3.84 19.25 11.74
C SER A 302 3.69 18.95 13.23
N PRO A 303 4.40 17.94 13.77
CA PRO A 303 4.30 17.58 15.18
C PRO A 303 5.10 18.56 16.06
N GLN A 304 4.79 18.57 17.36
CA GLN A 304 5.55 19.37 18.32
C GLN A 304 6.93 18.77 18.62
N THR A 305 7.05 17.48 18.56
CA THR A 305 8.31 16.76 18.81
C THR A 305 8.62 15.76 17.68
N ARG A 306 9.91 15.48 17.47
CA ARG A 306 10.35 14.49 16.46
C ARG A 306 9.78 13.09 16.73
N ARG A 307 9.55 12.71 17.98
CA ARG A 307 8.96 11.41 18.35
C ARG A 307 7.52 11.24 17.89
N GLU A 308 6.81 12.34 17.70
CA GLU A 308 5.42 12.34 17.23
C GLU A 308 5.31 12.29 15.70
N LEU A 309 6.45 12.31 14.98
CA LEU A 309 6.44 12.44 13.52
C LEU A 309 5.74 11.27 12.82
N TYR A 310 5.93 10.04 13.30
CA TYR A 310 5.22 8.90 12.73
C TYR A 310 3.70 9.05 12.87
N GLY A 311 3.21 9.40 14.07
CA GLY A 311 1.80 9.67 14.30
C GLY A 311 1.27 10.86 13.48
N ALA A 312 2.10 11.89 13.23
CA ALA A 312 1.75 13.01 12.35
C ALA A 312 1.59 12.57 10.89
N VAL A 313 2.50 11.73 10.39
CA VAL A 313 2.37 11.09 9.07
C VAL A 313 1.07 10.30 8.98
N MET A 314 0.76 9.51 9.99
CA MET A 314 -0.47 8.70 10.01
C MET A 314 -1.74 9.58 10.00
N ARG A 315 -1.75 10.73 10.69
CA ARG A 315 -2.85 11.69 10.63
C ARG A 315 -3.01 12.33 9.25
N GLU A 316 -1.91 12.63 8.56
CA GLU A 316 -1.96 13.16 7.19
C GLU A 316 -2.50 12.10 6.21
N LEU A 317 -2.11 10.84 6.38
CA LEU A 317 -2.65 9.72 5.57
C LEU A 317 -4.13 9.46 5.86
N ASP A 318 -4.56 9.60 7.11
CA ASP A 318 -5.98 9.53 7.49
C ASP A 318 -6.79 10.67 6.84
N ALA A 319 -6.27 11.90 6.86
CA ALA A 319 -6.90 13.04 6.19
C ALA A 319 -6.95 12.85 4.66
N SER A 320 -5.91 12.26 4.06
CA SER A 320 -5.91 11.89 2.66
C SER A 320 -7.03 10.90 2.30
N LEU A 321 -7.19 9.86 3.11
CA LEU A 321 -8.30 8.91 2.96
C LEU A 321 -9.65 9.63 3.08
N GLY A 322 -9.80 10.51 4.07
CA GLY A 322 -11.00 11.34 4.24
C GLY A 322 -11.34 12.14 2.99
N ALA A 323 -10.36 12.83 2.41
CA ALA A 323 -10.54 13.61 1.19
C ALA A 323 -11.02 12.76 -0.01
N VAL A 324 -10.53 11.53 -0.13
CA VAL A 324 -10.96 10.56 -1.15
C VAL A 324 -12.41 10.13 -0.92
N LEU A 325 -12.76 9.74 0.31
CA LEU A 325 -14.13 9.34 0.65
C LEU A 325 -15.13 10.48 0.41
N ASP A 326 -14.78 11.69 0.83
CA ASP A 326 -15.61 12.89 0.65
C ASP A 326 -15.75 13.27 -0.84
N ALA A 327 -14.75 13.01 -1.68
CA ALA A 327 -14.85 13.21 -3.13
C ALA A 327 -15.87 12.26 -3.75
N LEU A 328 -15.87 10.98 -3.35
CA LEU A 328 -16.86 10.00 -3.81
C LEU A 328 -18.29 10.40 -3.42
N ASP A 329 -18.48 10.91 -2.18
CA ASP A 329 -19.76 11.39 -1.71
C ASP A 329 -20.22 12.63 -2.49
N ARG A 330 -19.32 13.60 -2.72
CA ARG A 330 -19.64 14.84 -3.46
C ARG A 330 -20.13 14.60 -4.88
N VAL A 331 -19.59 13.60 -5.57
CA VAL A 331 -20.02 13.28 -6.94
C VAL A 331 -21.09 12.19 -6.99
N GLY A 332 -21.56 11.69 -5.82
CA GLY A 332 -22.67 10.76 -5.71
C GLY A 332 -22.39 9.35 -6.23
N VAL A 333 -21.12 8.91 -6.19
CA VAL A 333 -20.72 7.55 -6.65
C VAL A 333 -20.24 6.63 -5.52
N ALA A 334 -20.37 7.07 -4.28
CA ALA A 334 -19.83 6.36 -3.12
C ALA A 334 -20.37 4.93 -2.99
N ASP A 335 -21.67 4.71 -3.25
CA ASP A 335 -22.32 3.41 -3.13
C ASP A 335 -21.91 2.45 -4.27
N ASP A 336 -21.56 2.99 -5.42
CA ASP A 336 -21.11 2.23 -6.59
C ASP A 336 -19.57 2.19 -6.70
N THR A 337 -18.85 2.38 -5.58
CA THR A 337 -17.37 2.40 -5.57
C THR A 337 -16.82 1.40 -4.56
N ILE A 338 -15.92 0.54 -5.03
CA ILE A 338 -15.06 -0.31 -4.21
C ILE A 338 -13.90 0.55 -3.70
N VAL A 339 -13.80 0.75 -2.39
CA VAL A 339 -12.65 1.38 -1.74
C VAL A 339 -11.91 0.32 -0.95
N LEU A 340 -10.74 -0.10 -1.45
CA LEU A 340 -9.85 -1.04 -0.78
C LEU A 340 -8.62 -0.30 -0.26
N VAL A 341 -8.33 -0.46 1.02
CA VAL A 341 -7.21 0.17 1.72
C VAL A 341 -6.32 -0.90 2.32
N ALA A 342 -5.03 -0.91 1.99
CA ALA A 342 -4.08 -1.90 2.51
C ALA A 342 -2.64 -1.36 2.52
N SER A 343 -1.71 -2.15 3.07
CA SER A 343 -0.26 -1.89 3.05
C SER A 343 0.48 -2.90 2.17
N ASP A 344 1.65 -2.52 1.67
CA ASP A 344 2.47 -3.40 0.83
C ASP A 344 3.30 -4.40 1.63
N ASN A 345 3.68 -4.10 2.85
CA ASN A 345 4.34 -5.00 3.80
C ASN A 345 4.25 -4.44 5.23
N GLY A 346 4.68 -5.23 6.19
CA GLY A 346 4.77 -4.79 7.58
C GLY A 346 5.80 -3.69 7.82
N PRO A 347 5.87 -3.11 9.03
CA PRO A 347 6.66 -1.92 9.33
C PRO A 347 8.16 -2.21 9.34
N TRP A 348 8.98 -1.21 9.04
CA TRP A 348 10.44 -1.33 9.05
C TRP A 348 11.02 -1.07 10.44
N LEU A 349 10.96 -2.07 11.30
CA LEU A 349 11.22 -1.97 12.74
C LEU A 349 12.60 -1.41 13.12
N SER A 350 13.61 -1.52 12.24
CA SER A 350 14.94 -0.96 12.53
C SER A 350 14.96 0.56 12.72
N PHE A 351 13.93 1.26 12.22
CA PHE A 351 13.79 2.70 12.41
C PHE A 351 13.12 3.11 13.73
N GLY A 352 12.59 2.16 14.49
CA GLY A 352 12.06 2.37 15.84
C GLY A 352 11.01 3.48 15.93
N THR A 353 11.38 4.70 16.38
CA THR A 353 10.43 5.82 16.49
C THR A 353 9.85 6.29 15.16
N ASP A 354 10.49 5.95 14.05
CA ASP A 354 10.06 6.26 12.70
C ASP A 354 9.46 5.04 11.98
N ALA A 355 9.21 3.96 12.69
CA ALA A 355 8.58 2.76 12.19
C ALA A 355 7.16 2.62 12.74
N GLY A 356 6.31 1.92 11.98
CA GLY A 356 4.97 1.55 12.39
C GLY A 356 4.93 0.43 13.43
N SER A 357 3.71 0.05 13.79
CA SER A 357 3.40 -1.00 14.76
C SER A 357 2.97 -2.29 14.07
N THR A 358 3.52 -3.42 14.52
CA THR A 358 3.02 -4.74 14.12
C THR A 358 1.72 -5.13 14.84
N GLY A 359 1.22 -4.33 15.79
CA GLY A 359 0.05 -4.67 16.60
C GLY A 359 0.27 -5.90 17.48
N GLY A 360 1.52 -6.21 17.82
CA GLY A 360 1.93 -7.36 18.62
C GLY A 360 2.28 -8.62 17.82
N LEU A 361 2.27 -8.57 16.49
CA LEU A 361 2.75 -9.66 15.64
C LEU A 361 4.29 -9.70 15.63
N ARG A 362 4.85 -10.87 15.30
CA ARG A 362 6.30 -11.11 15.32
C ARG A 362 7.00 -10.47 14.14
N GLU A 363 8.15 -9.81 14.39
CA GLU A 363 9.03 -9.18 13.40
C GLU A 363 8.30 -8.17 12.51
N GLY A 364 8.87 -7.81 11.36
CA GLY A 364 8.33 -6.80 10.43
C GLY A 364 8.87 -6.95 9.02
N LYS A 365 8.92 -5.85 8.27
CA LYS A 365 9.39 -5.77 6.88
C LYS A 365 10.64 -6.63 6.64
N GLY A 366 10.61 -7.41 5.56
CA GLY A 366 11.74 -8.27 5.16
C GLY A 366 11.87 -9.53 5.99
N THR A 367 10.79 -9.97 6.63
CA THR A 367 10.67 -11.30 7.25
C THR A 367 9.34 -11.92 6.88
N THR A 368 9.28 -13.24 6.83
CA THR A 368 8.05 -13.98 6.54
C THR A 368 7.24 -14.35 7.79
N PHE A 369 7.63 -13.81 8.96
CA PHE A 369 6.80 -13.84 10.16
C PHE A 369 5.59 -12.93 10.02
N GLU A 370 4.57 -13.16 10.86
CA GLU A 370 3.27 -12.47 10.76
C GLU A 370 3.41 -10.95 10.68
N GLY A 371 4.30 -10.34 11.47
CA GLY A 371 4.49 -8.87 11.43
C GLY A 371 5.09 -8.34 10.12
N GLY A 372 5.70 -9.21 9.30
CA GLY A 372 6.21 -8.82 7.98
C GLY A 372 5.21 -9.01 6.83
N VAL A 373 4.38 -10.07 6.90
CA VAL A 373 3.50 -10.48 5.79
C VAL A 373 2.03 -10.23 6.03
N ARG A 374 1.56 -10.18 7.28
CA ARG A 374 0.18 -9.84 7.63
C ARG A 374 0.05 -8.32 7.70
N VAL A 375 -0.77 -7.76 6.82
CA VAL A 375 -0.93 -6.31 6.66
C VAL A 375 -2.39 -5.90 6.91
N PRO A 376 -2.65 -4.63 7.31
CA PRO A 376 -4.01 -4.18 7.50
C PRO A 376 -4.75 -4.13 6.16
N CYS A 377 -6.04 -4.46 6.19
CA CYS A 377 -6.91 -4.35 5.02
C CYS A 377 -8.33 -3.98 5.43
N LEU A 378 -8.82 -2.86 4.89
CA LEU A 378 -10.20 -2.40 5.00
C LEU A 378 -10.81 -2.35 3.60
N LEU A 379 -12.07 -2.74 3.48
CA LEU A 379 -12.79 -2.67 2.21
C LEU A 379 -14.21 -2.16 2.44
N ARG A 380 -14.60 -1.15 1.67
CA ARG A 380 -15.94 -0.60 1.61
C ARG A 380 -16.50 -0.77 0.21
N TRP A 381 -17.67 -1.36 0.13
CA TRP A 381 -18.51 -1.42 -1.06
C TRP A 381 -19.96 -1.62 -0.60
N PRO A 382 -20.73 -0.55 -0.35
CA PRO A 382 -21.97 -0.58 0.40
C PRO A 382 -23.01 -1.59 -0.07
N ASN A 383 -23.09 -1.82 -1.39
CA ASN A 383 -24.09 -2.75 -1.95
C ASN A 383 -23.70 -4.23 -1.86
N GLU A 384 -22.46 -4.57 -1.48
CA GLU A 384 -21.93 -5.92 -1.56
C GLU A 384 -21.17 -6.38 -0.31
N VAL A 385 -20.62 -5.44 0.45
CA VAL A 385 -19.76 -5.69 1.60
C VAL A 385 -20.45 -5.21 2.87
N PRO A 386 -20.60 -6.07 3.90
CA PRO A 386 -21.26 -5.69 5.14
C PRO A 386 -20.51 -4.57 5.86
N SER A 387 -21.26 -3.60 6.40
CA SER A 387 -20.71 -2.52 7.22
C SER A 387 -20.41 -3.00 8.65
N GLY A 388 -19.28 -2.52 9.22
CA GLY A 388 -18.85 -2.81 10.59
C GLY A 388 -18.48 -4.28 10.83
N ALA A 389 -18.28 -5.07 9.78
CA ALA A 389 -17.91 -6.47 9.88
C ALA A 389 -16.40 -6.67 10.06
N VAL A 390 -16.04 -7.80 10.66
CA VAL A 390 -14.66 -8.26 10.80
C VAL A 390 -14.55 -9.67 10.24
N SER A 391 -13.59 -9.90 9.36
CA SER A 391 -13.32 -11.22 8.77
C SER A 391 -11.94 -11.73 9.20
N GLU A 392 -11.93 -12.98 9.67
CA GLU A 392 -10.71 -13.75 10.00
C GLU A 392 -10.38 -14.81 8.95
N VAL A 393 -11.07 -14.81 7.79
CA VAL A 393 -10.79 -15.74 6.69
C VAL A 393 -9.57 -15.25 5.92
N PRO A 394 -8.51 -16.06 5.78
CA PRO A 394 -7.29 -15.65 5.09
C PRO A 394 -7.48 -15.42 3.59
N TRP A 395 -6.88 -14.34 3.09
CA TRP A 395 -6.72 -14.05 1.67
C TRP A 395 -5.48 -13.16 1.45
N MET A 396 -5.09 -12.94 0.21
CA MET A 396 -3.78 -12.35 -0.12
C MET A 396 -3.87 -11.28 -1.20
N THR A 397 -2.88 -10.41 -1.30
CA THR A 397 -2.78 -9.34 -2.32
C THR A 397 -2.92 -9.83 -3.75
N ILE A 398 -2.48 -11.06 -4.07
CA ILE A 398 -2.65 -11.67 -5.41
C ILE A 398 -4.12 -11.90 -5.78
N ASP A 399 -5.00 -12.05 -4.79
CA ASP A 399 -6.41 -12.33 -5.00
C ASP A 399 -7.21 -11.10 -5.45
N VAL A 400 -6.67 -9.88 -5.22
CA VAL A 400 -7.31 -8.63 -5.62
C VAL A 400 -7.56 -8.58 -7.12
N PHE A 401 -6.55 -8.96 -7.93
CA PHE A 401 -6.68 -8.99 -9.39
C PHE A 401 -7.80 -9.95 -9.83
N ALA A 402 -7.78 -11.19 -9.35
CA ALA A 402 -8.77 -12.20 -9.72
C ALA A 402 -10.18 -11.79 -9.30
N THR A 403 -10.32 -11.23 -8.09
CA THR A 403 -11.60 -10.78 -7.56
C THR A 403 -12.18 -9.62 -8.38
N LEU A 404 -11.38 -8.61 -8.68
CA LEU A 404 -11.83 -7.48 -9.50
C LEU A 404 -12.14 -7.92 -10.94
N ALA A 405 -11.37 -8.86 -11.51
CA ALA A 405 -11.68 -9.42 -12.83
C ALA A 405 -13.08 -10.06 -12.87
N GLU A 406 -13.41 -10.84 -11.85
CA GLU A 406 -14.74 -11.44 -11.71
C GLU A 406 -15.85 -10.40 -11.47
N VAL A 407 -15.56 -9.36 -10.67
CA VAL A 407 -16.53 -8.27 -10.40
C VAL A 407 -16.90 -7.52 -11.69
N VAL A 408 -15.92 -7.25 -12.55
CA VAL A 408 -16.15 -6.48 -13.79
C VAL A 408 -16.44 -7.37 -14.99
N GLY A 409 -16.53 -8.68 -14.82
CA GLY A 409 -16.76 -9.62 -15.91
C GLY A 409 -15.65 -9.67 -16.96
N ALA A 410 -14.40 -9.41 -16.52
CA ALA A 410 -13.26 -9.47 -17.43
C ALA A 410 -12.98 -10.91 -17.89
N PRO A 411 -12.52 -11.13 -19.14
CA PRO A 411 -12.18 -12.46 -19.59
C PRO A 411 -11.02 -13.03 -18.75
N PRO A 412 -11.01 -14.35 -18.51
CA PRO A 412 -9.97 -15.00 -17.74
C PRO A 412 -8.59 -14.75 -18.37
N ALA A 413 -7.55 -14.85 -17.54
CA ALA A 413 -6.17 -14.80 -18.03
C ALA A 413 -5.94 -15.93 -19.04
N SER A 414 -5.11 -15.67 -20.07
CA SER A 414 -4.72 -16.72 -21.02
C SER A 414 -3.98 -17.84 -20.29
N VAL A 415 -4.03 -19.06 -20.86
CA VAL A 415 -3.32 -20.22 -20.28
C VAL A 415 -1.82 -19.95 -20.11
N ASP A 416 -1.22 -19.23 -21.07
CA ASP A 416 0.20 -18.88 -21.06
C ASP A 416 0.58 -17.82 -20.02
N ARG A 417 -0.42 -17.10 -19.49
CA ARG A 417 -0.26 -16.03 -18.50
C ARG A 417 -1.09 -16.30 -17.25
N ARG A 418 -1.02 -17.54 -16.76
CA ARG A 418 -1.68 -17.97 -15.53
C ARG A 418 -1.39 -16.98 -14.39
N ILE A 419 -2.43 -16.58 -13.68
CA ILE A 419 -2.37 -15.86 -12.40
C ILE A 419 -2.49 -16.86 -11.24
N ASP A 420 -2.01 -16.47 -10.05
CA ASP A 420 -2.08 -17.29 -8.84
C ASP A 420 -3.28 -16.94 -7.97
N GLY A 421 -3.71 -15.70 -8.05
CA GLY A 421 -4.84 -15.17 -7.28
C GLY A 421 -6.16 -15.85 -7.62
N ARG A 422 -7.05 -15.88 -6.66
CA ARG A 422 -8.39 -16.45 -6.74
C ARG A 422 -9.44 -15.45 -6.29
N ASP A 423 -10.69 -15.68 -6.70
CA ASP A 423 -11.83 -14.85 -6.35
C ASP A 423 -12.11 -14.88 -4.83
N ALA A 424 -12.06 -13.71 -4.20
CA ALA A 424 -12.33 -13.48 -2.78
C ALA A 424 -13.72 -12.90 -2.50
N ARG A 425 -14.64 -12.81 -3.48
CA ARG A 425 -15.95 -12.17 -3.30
C ARG A 425 -16.75 -12.74 -2.13
N LYS A 426 -16.67 -14.07 -1.86
CA LYS A 426 -17.33 -14.67 -0.70
C LYS A 426 -16.75 -14.12 0.63
N ILE A 427 -15.43 -13.91 0.68
CA ILE A 427 -14.76 -13.32 1.85
C ILE A 427 -15.19 -11.85 2.00
N TRP A 428 -15.21 -11.08 0.90
CA TRP A 428 -15.65 -9.69 0.90
C TRP A 428 -17.08 -9.52 1.41
N ARG A 429 -17.98 -10.42 1.02
CA ARG A 429 -19.39 -10.43 1.44
C ARG A 429 -19.61 -11.01 2.84
N SER A 430 -18.55 -11.44 3.52
CA SER A 430 -18.65 -12.17 4.80
C SER A 430 -19.60 -13.37 4.72
N ASP A 431 -19.61 -14.07 3.59
CA ASP A 431 -20.41 -15.26 3.37
C ASP A 431 -20.02 -16.33 4.40
N PRO A 432 -20.96 -16.92 5.16
CA PRO A 432 -20.65 -17.96 6.14
C PRO A 432 -19.96 -19.20 5.55
N SER A 433 -20.08 -19.43 4.24
CA SER A 433 -19.40 -20.52 3.53
C SER A 433 -18.02 -20.12 2.99
N ALA A 434 -17.55 -18.88 3.24
CA ALA A 434 -16.27 -18.43 2.75
C ALA A 434 -15.12 -19.30 3.28
N GLN A 435 -14.23 -19.68 2.40
CA GLN A 435 -13.02 -20.42 2.72
C GLN A 435 -11.81 -19.59 2.33
N PRO A 436 -10.62 -19.86 2.87
CA PRO A 436 -9.37 -19.24 2.41
C PRO A 436 -9.26 -19.31 0.88
N THR A 437 -8.85 -18.22 0.24
CA THR A 437 -8.70 -18.17 -1.23
C THR A 437 -7.69 -19.17 -1.76
N GLN A 438 -6.65 -19.45 -0.99
CA GLN A 438 -5.61 -20.42 -1.33
C GLN A 438 -5.72 -21.63 -0.40
N GLU A 439 -5.55 -22.85 -0.96
CA GLU A 439 -5.34 -24.05 -0.15
C GLU A 439 -4.06 -23.90 0.68
N THR A 440 -3.01 -23.40 0.04
CA THR A 440 -1.72 -23.09 0.69
C THR A 440 -1.25 -21.70 0.28
N PHE A 441 -1.03 -20.83 1.26
CA PHE A 441 -0.35 -19.56 1.07
C PHE A 441 1.16 -19.78 1.12
N LEU A 442 1.89 -19.18 0.18
CA LEU A 442 3.34 -19.32 0.05
C LEU A 442 4.01 -17.99 0.43
N PHE A 443 4.98 -18.04 1.32
CA PHE A 443 5.72 -16.87 1.74
C PHE A 443 7.17 -16.99 1.31
N TYR A 444 7.50 -16.22 0.28
CA TYR A 444 8.84 -16.09 -0.26
C TYR A 444 9.49 -14.79 0.20
N TYR A 445 10.80 -14.82 0.36
CA TYR A 445 11.57 -13.58 0.53
C TYR A 445 12.94 -13.72 -0.13
N HIS A 446 13.52 -12.57 -0.52
CA HIS A 446 14.86 -12.46 -1.10
C HIS A 446 15.16 -13.57 -2.13
N ASP A 447 15.89 -13.33 -3.17
CA ASP A 447 16.40 -14.32 -4.13
C ASP A 447 15.56 -15.61 -4.35
N ASN A 448 14.23 -15.53 -4.24
CA ASN A 448 13.32 -16.66 -4.39
C ASN A 448 13.46 -17.76 -3.30
N ARG A 449 13.72 -17.40 -2.05
CA ARG A 449 13.72 -18.35 -0.94
C ARG A 449 12.30 -18.58 -0.43
N LEU A 450 11.84 -19.83 -0.43
CA LEU A 450 10.59 -20.21 0.22
C LEU A 450 10.88 -20.37 1.72
N GLU A 451 10.34 -19.49 2.53
CA GLU A 451 10.64 -19.41 3.97
C GLU A 451 9.49 -19.90 4.84
N ALA A 452 8.24 -19.83 4.36
CA ALA A 452 7.10 -20.39 5.07
C ALA A 452 5.95 -20.77 4.13
N VAL A 453 5.08 -21.67 4.59
CA VAL A 453 3.79 -22.01 3.99
C VAL A 453 2.69 -22.02 5.04
N MET A 454 1.45 -21.68 4.65
CA MET A 454 0.31 -21.65 5.57
C MET A 454 -0.91 -22.32 4.94
N GLU A 455 -1.57 -23.19 5.70
CA GLU A 455 -2.89 -23.79 5.38
C GLU A 455 -3.83 -23.57 6.56
N GLY A 456 -4.91 -22.84 6.34
CA GLY A 456 -5.85 -22.45 7.39
C GLY A 456 -5.15 -21.70 8.53
N ASP A 457 -5.10 -22.28 9.71
CA ASP A 457 -4.46 -21.69 10.90
C ASP A 457 -3.02 -22.16 11.13
N TRP A 458 -2.55 -23.10 10.31
CA TRP A 458 -1.23 -23.70 10.50
C TRP A 458 -0.19 -23.07 9.58
N LYS A 459 0.86 -22.51 10.17
CA LYS A 459 2.01 -21.95 9.44
C LYS A 459 3.28 -22.72 9.77
N LEU A 460 3.90 -23.28 8.74
CA LEU A 460 5.17 -23.98 8.80
C LEU A 460 6.28 -23.06 8.29
N CYS A 461 7.16 -22.64 9.19
CA CYS A 461 8.40 -21.97 8.84
C CYS A 461 9.46 -23.04 8.46
N LEU A 462 10.12 -22.83 7.33
CA LEU A 462 11.19 -23.68 6.83
C LEU A 462 12.55 -23.20 7.37
N PRO A 463 13.58 -24.06 7.41
CA PRO A 463 14.91 -23.61 7.80
C PRO A 463 15.44 -22.53 6.84
N HIS A 464 15.76 -21.35 7.37
CA HIS A 464 16.30 -20.23 6.60
C HIS A 464 17.06 -19.26 7.52
N ARG A 465 17.73 -18.28 6.95
CA ARG A 465 18.30 -17.16 7.70
C ARG A 465 17.36 -15.97 7.61
N SER A 466 17.03 -15.38 8.77
CA SER A 466 16.17 -14.22 8.87
C SER A 466 16.85 -13.10 9.63
N ARG A 467 16.57 -11.87 9.24
CA ARG A 467 17.00 -10.69 9.98
C ARG A 467 16.12 -10.47 11.20
N THR A 468 16.70 -9.96 12.29
CA THR A 468 16.00 -9.59 13.51
C THR A 468 16.74 -8.46 14.23
N LEU A 469 16.02 -7.70 15.05
CA LEU A 469 16.65 -6.77 16.00
C LEU A 469 17.21 -7.49 17.24
N ASP A 470 16.92 -8.79 17.42
CA ASP A 470 17.43 -9.62 18.51
C ASP A 470 17.12 -9.02 19.90
N GLY A 471 15.88 -8.51 20.06
CA GLY A 471 15.42 -7.86 21.28
C GLY A 471 15.94 -6.43 21.51
N LYS A 472 16.76 -5.89 20.61
CA LYS A 472 17.20 -4.50 20.70
C LYS A 472 16.05 -3.56 20.27
N PRO A 473 15.95 -2.36 20.85
CA PRO A 473 15.03 -1.36 20.37
C PRO A 473 15.43 -0.92 18.95
N GLY A 474 14.44 -0.56 18.14
CA GLY A 474 14.68 0.12 16.87
C GLY A 474 15.36 1.48 17.09
N GLY A 475 15.77 2.10 16.00
CA GLY A 475 16.47 3.38 16.02
C GLY A 475 15.60 4.57 16.39
N VAL A 476 16.19 5.75 16.37
CA VAL A 476 15.52 7.00 16.71
C VAL A 476 15.92 8.10 15.70
N ASP A 477 15.02 9.05 15.49
CA ASP A 477 15.29 10.24 14.67
C ASP A 477 15.78 9.94 13.25
N GLY A 478 15.17 8.94 12.59
CA GLY A 478 15.51 8.54 11.22
C GLY A 478 16.80 7.71 11.09
N ARG A 479 17.38 7.26 12.20
CA ARG A 479 18.55 6.39 12.21
C ARG A 479 18.13 4.95 12.48
N GLU A 480 18.77 4.02 11.81
CA GLU A 480 18.51 2.59 11.99
C GLU A 480 19.31 1.99 13.15
N THR A 481 18.68 1.07 13.89
CA THR A 481 19.42 0.02 14.61
C THR A 481 19.70 -1.10 13.61
N PRO A 482 20.96 -1.51 13.40
CA PRO A 482 21.28 -2.56 12.45
C PRO A 482 20.65 -3.90 12.85
N TYR A 483 20.04 -4.58 11.87
CA TYR A 483 19.63 -5.96 12.04
C TYR A 483 20.82 -6.90 12.18
N VAL A 484 20.59 -8.02 12.85
CA VAL A 484 21.47 -9.19 12.83
C VAL A 484 20.76 -10.36 12.15
N GLU A 485 21.52 -11.25 11.54
CA GLU A 485 20.99 -12.47 10.93
C GLU A 485 20.96 -13.61 11.96
N ARG A 486 19.86 -14.36 11.98
CA ARG A 486 19.70 -15.54 12.83
C ARG A 486 19.17 -16.70 11.99
N ASP A 487 19.63 -17.91 12.33
CA ASP A 487 19.11 -19.13 11.75
C ASP A 487 17.74 -19.41 12.37
N VAL A 488 16.75 -19.59 11.51
CA VAL A 488 15.38 -20.00 11.85
C VAL A 488 15.30 -21.50 11.59
N PRO A 489 15.00 -22.32 12.60
CA PRO A 489 14.79 -23.77 12.41
C PRO A 489 13.44 -24.04 11.75
N LEU A 490 13.19 -25.32 11.39
CA LEU A 490 11.84 -25.77 11.10
C LEU A 490 10.98 -25.57 12.35
N ALA A 491 9.85 -24.88 12.19
CA ALA A 491 8.92 -24.61 13.28
C ALA A 491 7.48 -24.55 12.76
N LEU A 492 6.53 -25.03 13.56
CA LEU A 492 5.10 -25.00 13.26
C LEU A 492 4.36 -24.13 14.26
N TYR A 493 3.53 -23.22 13.76
CA TYR A 493 2.71 -22.34 14.59
C TYR A 493 1.22 -22.53 14.26
N ASN A 494 0.37 -22.41 15.30
CA ASN A 494 -1.08 -22.32 15.14
C ASN A 494 -1.50 -20.84 15.34
N LEU A 495 -1.74 -20.14 14.26
CA LEU A 495 -1.98 -18.69 14.26
C LEU A 495 -3.31 -18.27 14.90
N ALA A 496 -4.28 -19.17 15.02
CA ALA A 496 -5.53 -18.90 15.74
C ALA A 496 -5.30 -18.83 17.27
N LEU A 497 -4.34 -19.62 17.80
CA LEU A 497 -4.00 -19.68 19.21
C LEU A 497 -2.80 -18.82 19.57
N ASP A 498 -1.87 -18.66 18.64
CA ASP A 498 -0.59 -17.96 18.81
C ASP A 498 -0.27 -17.09 17.57
N PRO A 499 -0.98 -15.97 17.37
CA PRO A 499 -0.69 -15.07 16.26
C PRO A 499 0.68 -14.38 16.36
N ARG A 500 1.35 -14.51 17.52
CA ARG A 500 2.69 -13.97 17.77
C ARG A 500 3.82 -14.92 17.36
N GLU A 501 3.49 -16.14 16.90
CA GLU A 501 4.47 -17.17 16.50
C GLU A 501 5.53 -17.40 17.61
N SER A 502 5.08 -17.45 18.87
CA SER A 502 5.95 -17.53 20.05
C SER A 502 6.26 -18.97 20.47
N ARG A 503 5.40 -19.94 20.08
CA ARG A 503 5.48 -21.32 20.50
C ARG A 503 5.52 -22.28 19.33
N ASP A 504 6.67 -22.90 19.11
CA ASP A 504 6.78 -24.02 18.17
C ASP A 504 6.06 -25.26 18.71
N VAL A 505 5.16 -25.81 17.89
CA VAL A 505 4.37 -27.01 18.18
C VAL A 505 4.63 -28.15 17.18
N ALA A 506 5.68 -28.09 16.38
CA ALA A 506 6.01 -29.08 15.35
C ALA A 506 6.12 -30.50 15.91
N ALA A 507 6.74 -30.68 17.08
CA ALA A 507 6.89 -31.98 17.73
C ALA A 507 5.55 -32.58 18.20
N ALA A 508 4.55 -31.74 18.51
CA ALA A 508 3.22 -32.17 18.93
C ALA A 508 2.28 -32.48 17.75
N HIS A 509 2.60 -31.99 16.53
CA HIS A 509 1.76 -32.12 15.34
C HIS A 509 2.55 -32.60 14.10
N PRO A 510 3.24 -33.76 14.17
CA PRO A 510 4.05 -34.26 13.04
C PRO A 510 3.23 -34.53 11.78
N GLU A 511 1.95 -34.87 11.90
CA GLU A 511 1.03 -35.08 10.77
C GLU A 511 0.75 -33.77 10.02
N VAL A 512 0.66 -32.63 10.72
CA VAL A 512 0.49 -31.29 10.12
C VAL A 512 1.77 -30.91 9.38
N VAL A 513 2.94 -31.11 10.02
CA VAL A 513 4.24 -30.88 9.38
C VAL A 513 4.36 -31.70 8.09
N ALA A 514 4.03 -32.99 8.12
CA ALA A 514 4.10 -33.86 6.94
C ALA A 514 3.15 -33.40 5.82
N ARG A 515 1.95 -32.90 6.15
CA ARG A 515 1.00 -32.37 5.19
C ARG A 515 1.53 -31.09 4.54
N LEU A 516 1.99 -30.12 5.33
CA LEU A 516 2.53 -28.85 4.84
C LEU A 516 3.83 -29.05 4.04
N MET A 517 4.66 -30.03 4.39
CA MET A 517 5.83 -30.37 3.59
C MET A 517 5.48 -30.86 2.19
N LYS A 518 4.31 -31.48 1.96
CA LYS A 518 3.84 -31.82 0.60
C LYS A 518 3.54 -30.54 -0.20
N ALA A 519 2.96 -29.52 0.45
CA ALA A 519 2.73 -28.22 -0.18
C ALA A 519 4.06 -27.52 -0.52
N VAL A 520 5.05 -27.59 0.36
CA VAL A 520 6.41 -27.09 0.09
C VAL A 520 7.01 -27.75 -1.17
N LEU A 521 6.87 -29.06 -1.32
CA LEU A 521 7.38 -29.77 -2.50
C LEU A 521 6.69 -29.27 -3.79
N ARG A 522 5.36 -29.12 -3.78
CA ARG A 522 4.62 -28.54 -4.92
C ARG A 522 5.08 -27.12 -5.26
N ALA A 523 5.27 -26.27 -4.24
CA ALA A 523 5.76 -24.91 -4.42
C ALA A 523 7.18 -24.86 -5.02
N ARG A 524 8.06 -25.76 -4.58
CA ARG A 524 9.43 -25.90 -5.13
C ARG A 524 9.44 -26.33 -6.58
N GLU A 525 8.53 -27.23 -6.96
CA GLU A 525 8.37 -27.65 -8.34
C GLU A 525 7.82 -26.51 -9.22
N ASP A 526 6.81 -25.78 -8.76
CA ASP A 526 6.13 -24.71 -9.52
C ASP A 526 6.98 -23.43 -9.59
N LEU A 527 7.34 -22.86 -8.43
CA LEU A 527 7.97 -21.54 -8.29
C LEU A 527 9.45 -21.58 -7.87
N GLY A 528 9.94 -22.76 -7.50
CA GLY A 528 11.32 -22.93 -7.06
C GLY A 528 11.54 -22.58 -5.59
N ASP A 529 12.78 -22.75 -5.14
CA ASP A 529 13.26 -22.36 -3.80
C ASP A 529 14.79 -22.30 -3.82
N ALA A 530 15.33 -21.10 -3.68
CA ALA A 530 16.79 -20.89 -3.72
C ALA A 530 17.51 -21.55 -2.55
N ASN A 531 16.86 -21.74 -1.39
CA ASN A 531 17.47 -22.41 -0.23
C ASN A 531 17.90 -23.85 -0.52
N VAL A 532 17.24 -24.50 -1.50
CA VAL A 532 17.52 -25.90 -1.89
C VAL A 532 17.92 -26.05 -3.37
N GLY A 533 18.16 -24.93 -4.07
CA GLY A 533 18.56 -24.92 -5.47
C GLY A 533 17.44 -25.31 -6.45
N ALA A 534 16.18 -25.37 -6.01
CA ALA A 534 15.04 -25.66 -6.90
C ALA A 534 14.73 -24.45 -7.79
N LYS A 535 14.70 -24.65 -9.13
CA LYS A 535 14.51 -23.55 -10.09
C LYS A 535 13.05 -23.14 -10.28
N GLY A 536 12.10 -24.07 -10.12
CA GLY A 536 10.69 -23.88 -10.46
C GLY A 536 10.43 -23.93 -11.97
N ALA A 537 9.37 -24.66 -12.37
CA ALA A 537 9.05 -24.92 -13.77
C ALA A 537 8.27 -23.77 -14.44
N HIS A 538 7.55 -22.95 -13.65
CA HIS A 538 6.57 -21.99 -14.19
C HIS A 538 6.86 -20.53 -13.81
N ARG A 539 8.11 -20.19 -13.64
CA ARG A 539 8.56 -18.80 -13.46
C ARG A 539 8.71 -18.10 -14.81
N ARG A 540 8.32 -16.84 -14.85
CA ARG A 540 8.53 -15.95 -15.99
C ARG A 540 9.68 -14.99 -15.71
N ALA A 541 10.33 -14.49 -16.76
CA ALA A 541 11.40 -13.52 -16.60
C ALA A 541 10.83 -12.12 -16.33
N ALA A 542 11.51 -11.34 -15.49
CA ALA A 542 11.26 -9.90 -15.40
C ALA A 542 11.63 -9.19 -16.70
N GLY A 543 11.02 -8.03 -16.93
CA GLY A 543 11.44 -7.12 -18.00
C GLY A 543 12.88 -6.66 -17.80
N ARG A 544 13.65 -6.57 -18.90
CA ARG A 544 15.03 -6.08 -18.87
C ARG A 544 15.30 -5.15 -20.04
N VAL A 545 15.86 -3.98 -19.74
CA VAL A 545 16.41 -3.08 -20.77
C VAL A 545 17.85 -3.48 -21.02
N ARG A 546 18.18 -3.76 -22.29
CA ARG A 546 19.58 -4.01 -22.66
C ARG A 546 20.34 -2.69 -22.63
N PRO A 547 21.52 -2.60 -21.98
CA PRO A 547 22.37 -1.44 -22.13
C PRO A 547 22.69 -1.25 -23.62
N PRO A 548 22.80 0.00 -24.11
CA PRO A 548 23.20 0.25 -25.47
C PRO A 548 24.52 -0.50 -25.74
N ALA A 549 24.59 -1.18 -26.89
CA ALA A 549 25.81 -1.88 -27.28
C ALA A 549 27.00 -0.89 -27.21
N GLN A 550 28.01 -1.22 -26.43
CA GLN A 550 29.25 -0.43 -26.45
C GLN A 550 29.75 -0.44 -27.90
N PRO A 551 30.11 0.72 -28.48
CA PRO A 551 30.71 0.75 -29.78
C PRO A 551 31.95 -0.15 -29.75
N SER A 552 32.03 -1.10 -30.68
CA SER A 552 33.21 -1.93 -30.83
C SER A 552 34.45 -1.04 -30.89
N PRO A 553 35.50 -1.34 -30.12
CA PRO A 553 36.73 -0.58 -30.25
C PRO A 553 37.11 -0.60 -31.74
N ALA A 554 37.21 0.59 -32.35
CA ALA A 554 37.67 0.74 -33.70
C ALA A 554 39.01 0.02 -33.78
N GLN A 555 39.09 -0.98 -34.65
CA GLN A 555 40.40 -1.59 -35.00
C GLN A 555 41.26 -0.50 -35.59
N SER A 556 42.16 0.04 -34.76
CA SER A 556 43.25 0.95 -35.20
C SER A 556 44.38 0.16 -35.82
#